data_18a642f9c3ed6fe28b6b93186d82b046
#
_entry.id   18a642f9c3ed6fe28b6b93186d82b046
#
_cell.length_a   1.000
_cell.length_b   1.000
_cell.length_c   1.000
_cell.angle_alpha   90.00
_cell.angle_beta   90.00
_cell.angle_gamma   90.00
#
_symmetry.space_group_name_H-M   'P 1'
#
loop_
_entity.id
_entity.type
_entity.pdbx_description
1 polymer ?
#
loop_
_entity_poly.entity_id
_entity_poly.type
_entity_poly.pdbx_seq_one_letter_code
_entity_poly.pdbx_strand_id
1 'polypeptide(L)'
;MHYFYFDTSALAKRYSPESGSEKVDSIINNKDNVIIIGNIAIPEIYSALSKKYRTGEISYKDFLSAVYRFEKDISENSYHFLEVDNNIIIAAKILILAHPELRTYDSIHLALALELSELNPTVVTSDIILYKTCQSEGLKVVNPEQ
;
A
#
# COMPACT_ATOMS: atom_id res chain seq x y z
N MET A 1 1.88 19.19 6.91
CA MET A 1 1.58 18.20 5.85
C MET A 1 2.35 16.94 6.14
N HIS A 2 1.66 15.81 6.20
CA HIS A 2 2.27 14.51 6.47
C HIS A 2 2.15 13.61 5.25
N TYR A 3 3.24 12.92 4.92
CA TYR A 3 3.29 12.03 3.76
C TYR A 3 3.21 10.58 4.21
N PHE A 4 2.31 9.82 3.61
CA PHE A 4 2.11 8.41 3.88
C PHE A 4 2.22 7.62 2.59
N TYR A 5 3.03 6.57 2.62
CA TYR A 5 3.08 5.60 1.54
C TYR A 5 2.34 4.32 1.99
N PHE A 6 1.36 3.90 1.23
CA PHE A 6 0.60 2.69 1.52
C PHE A 6 1.03 1.57 0.60
N ASP A 7 1.37 0.42 1.17
CA ASP A 7 1.42 -0.80 0.37
C ASP A 7 0.01 -1.34 0.18
N THR A 8 -0.14 -2.36 -0.67
CA THR A 8 -1.45 -2.91 -0.99
C THR A 8 -2.11 -3.60 0.19
N SER A 9 -1.33 -4.25 1.06
CA SER A 9 -1.89 -4.93 2.23
C SER A 9 -2.66 -3.98 3.15
N ALA A 10 -2.12 -2.79 3.36
CA ALA A 10 -2.77 -1.76 4.17
C ALA A 10 -3.89 -1.05 3.41
N LEU A 11 -3.67 -0.71 2.14
CA LEU A 11 -4.66 -0.01 1.33
C LEU A 11 -5.95 -0.82 1.16
N ALA A 12 -5.84 -2.13 0.99
CA ALA A 12 -6.99 -3.02 0.83
C ALA A 12 -7.97 -2.96 2.00
N LYS A 13 -7.49 -2.62 3.19
CA LYS A 13 -8.33 -2.50 4.39
C LYS A 13 -9.38 -1.39 4.30
N ARG A 14 -9.15 -0.41 3.42
CA ARG A 14 -10.13 0.64 3.16
C ARG A 14 -11.35 0.11 2.40
N TYR A 15 -11.15 -0.90 1.57
CA TYR A 15 -12.18 -1.38 0.63
C TYR A 15 -12.82 -2.70 1.05
N SER A 16 -12.22 -3.39 2.00
CA SER A 16 -12.77 -4.61 2.57
C SER A 16 -12.53 -4.58 4.08
N PRO A 17 -13.58 -4.36 4.89
CA PRO A 17 -13.44 -4.21 6.34
C PRO A 17 -12.75 -5.40 7.00
N GLU A 18 -11.73 -5.09 7.78
CA GLU A 18 -10.97 -6.06 8.57
C GLU A 18 -10.21 -5.34 9.68
N SER A 19 -9.42 -6.07 10.45
CA SER A 19 -8.59 -5.47 11.50
C SER A 19 -7.69 -4.36 10.90
N GLY A 20 -7.71 -3.18 11.50
CA GLY A 20 -6.92 -2.03 11.06
C GLY A 20 -7.63 -1.08 10.10
N SER A 21 -8.81 -1.42 9.59
CA SER A 21 -9.55 -0.58 8.64
C SER A 21 -9.84 0.81 9.19
N GLU A 22 -10.20 0.94 10.46
CA GLU A 22 -10.48 2.25 11.07
C GLU A 22 -9.24 3.15 11.05
N LYS A 23 -8.09 2.60 11.35
CA LYS A 23 -6.83 3.37 11.34
C LYS A 23 -6.46 3.80 9.93
N VAL A 24 -6.60 2.91 8.96
CA VAL A 24 -6.37 3.24 7.54
C VAL A 24 -7.29 4.37 7.11
N ASP A 25 -8.58 4.26 7.39
CA ASP A 25 -9.54 5.29 7.02
C ASP A 25 -9.24 6.63 7.70
N SER A 26 -8.83 6.62 8.96
CA SER A 26 -8.49 7.85 9.68
C SER A 26 -7.31 8.58 9.04
N ILE A 27 -6.32 7.83 8.56
CA ILE A 27 -5.15 8.41 7.87
C ILE A 27 -5.57 8.99 6.51
N ILE A 28 -6.31 8.21 5.72
CA ILE A 28 -6.67 8.60 4.35
C ILE A 28 -7.68 9.76 4.34
N ASN A 29 -8.61 9.78 5.29
CA ASN A 29 -9.64 10.82 5.34
C ASN A 29 -9.15 12.14 5.93
N ASN A 30 -7.98 12.17 6.55
CA ASN A 30 -7.40 13.40 7.07
C ASN A 30 -6.81 14.23 5.94
N LYS A 31 -7.40 15.39 5.68
CA LYS A 31 -7.03 16.27 4.56
C LYS A 31 -5.63 16.87 4.67
N ASP A 32 -5.04 16.86 5.85
CA ASP A 32 -3.66 17.33 6.04
C ASP A 32 -2.63 16.28 5.61
N ASN A 33 -3.08 15.07 5.32
CA ASN A 33 -2.22 13.98 4.88
C ASN A 33 -2.16 13.90 3.36
N VAL A 34 -0.98 13.62 2.84
CA VAL A 34 -0.76 13.29 1.43
C VAL A 34 -0.57 11.78 1.35
N ILE A 35 -1.46 11.12 0.64
CA ILE A 35 -1.46 9.66 0.51
C ILE A 35 -0.85 9.26 -0.82
N ILE A 36 0.20 8.48 -0.77
CA ILE A 36 0.97 8.08 -1.94
C ILE A 36 0.92 6.57 -2.08
N ILE A 37 0.63 6.09 -3.28
CA ILE A 37 0.63 4.66 -3.61
C ILE A 37 1.39 4.45 -4.91
N GLY A 38 1.94 3.25 -5.10
CA GLY A 38 2.50 2.88 -6.39
C GLY A 38 1.38 2.56 -7.38
N ASN A 39 1.61 2.79 -8.67
CA ASN A 39 0.66 2.41 -9.70
C ASN A 39 0.40 0.89 -9.73
N ILE A 40 1.35 0.10 -9.22
CA ILE A 40 1.20 -1.36 -9.04
C ILE A 40 0.07 -1.69 -8.07
N ALA A 41 -0.33 -0.79 -7.19
CA ALA A 41 -1.43 -1.01 -6.26
C ALA A 41 -2.77 -1.20 -7.00
N ILE A 42 -2.92 -0.64 -8.20
CA ILE A 42 -4.17 -0.77 -8.97
C ILE A 42 -4.48 -2.24 -9.25
N PRO A 43 -3.63 -3.00 -9.99
CA PRO A 43 -3.92 -4.41 -10.21
C PRO A 43 -3.88 -5.24 -8.92
N GLU A 44 -3.06 -4.86 -7.95
CA GLU A 44 -2.98 -5.61 -6.69
C GLU A 44 -4.28 -5.49 -5.86
N ILE A 45 -4.90 -4.33 -5.81
CA ILE A 45 -6.19 -4.16 -5.13
C ILE A 45 -7.27 -4.99 -5.82
N TYR A 46 -7.33 -4.93 -7.15
CA TYR A 46 -8.27 -5.76 -7.92
C TYR A 46 -8.05 -7.25 -7.66
N SER A 47 -6.79 -7.69 -7.62
CA SER A 47 -6.42 -9.06 -7.34
C SER A 47 -6.84 -9.49 -5.93
N ALA A 48 -6.58 -8.66 -4.93
CA ALA A 48 -6.96 -8.94 -3.55
C ALA A 48 -8.47 -9.05 -3.36
N LEU A 49 -9.23 -8.12 -3.95
CA LEU A 49 -10.69 -8.14 -3.90
C LEU A 49 -11.27 -9.34 -4.67
N SER A 50 -10.72 -9.65 -5.85
CA SER A 50 -11.13 -10.81 -6.65
C SER A 50 -10.90 -12.12 -5.89
N LYS A 51 -9.79 -12.23 -5.18
CA LYS A 51 -9.50 -13.41 -4.35
C LYS A 51 -10.55 -13.58 -3.25
N LYS A 52 -10.90 -12.51 -2.55
CA LYS A 52 -11.93 -12.53 -1.50
C LYS A 52 -13.30 -12.96 -2.05
N TYR A 53 -13.66 -12.47 -3.23
CA TYR A 53 -14.89 -12.90 -3.89
C TYR A 53 -14.82 -14.38 -4.30
N ARG A 54 -13.73 -14.78 -4.95
CA ARG A 54 -13.56 -16.15 -5.44
C ARG A 54 -13.58 -17.19 -4.31
N THR A 55 -13.05 -16.83 -3.14
CA THR A 55 -13.00 -17.72 -1.98
C THR A 55 -14.26 -17.63 -1.10
N GLY A 56 -15.23 -16.80 -1.47
CA GLY A 56 -16.48 -16.66 -0.72
C GLY A 56 -16.42 -15.76 0.51
N GLU A 57 -15.31 -15.06 0.74
CA GLU A 57 -15.20 -14.11 1.84
C GLU A 57 -16.14 -12.92 1.72
N ILE A 58 -16.34 -12.44 0.49
CA ILE A 58 -17.26 -11.34 0.20
C ILE A 58 -18.22 -11.73 -0.91
N SER A 59 -19.39 -11.13 -0.92
CA SER A 59 -20.37 -11.32 -1.99
C SER A 59 -19.94 -10.59 -3.26
N TYR A 60 -20.58 -10.91 -4.39
CA TYR A 60 -20.36 -10.18 -5.65
C TYR A 60 -20.75 -8.70 -5.49
N LYS A 61 -21.82 -8.43 -4.75
CA LYS A 61 -22.26 -7.05 -4.45
C LYS A 61 -21.19 -6.28 -3.69
N ASP A 62 -20.58 -6.90 -2.67
CA ASP A 62 -19.50 -6.29 -1.91
C ASP A 62 -18.26 -6.07 -2.75
N PHE A 63 -17.95 -7.02 -3.63
CA PHE A 63 -16.85 -6.88 -4.58
C PHE A 63 -17.05 -5.67 -5.48
N LEU A 64 -18.23 -5.54 -6.12
CA LEU A 64 -18.53 -4.40 -6.99
C LEU A 64 -18.51 -3.08 -6.23
N SER A 65 -19.06 -3.06 -5.02
CA SER A 65 -19.04 -1.87 -4.17
C SER A 65 -17.61 -1.44 -3.83
N ALA A 66 -16.75 -2.39 -3.49
CA ALA A 66 -15.36 -2.10 -3.17
C ALA A 66 -14.60 -1.54 -4.38
N VAL A 67 -14.77 -2.15 -5.54
CA VAL A 67 -14.17 -1.66 -6.79
C VAL A 67 -14.65 -0.24 -7.11
N TYR A 68 -15.96 0.01 -7.00
CA TYR A 68 -16.53 1.34 -7.22
C TYR A 68 -15.91 2.39 -6.29
N ARG A 69 -15.78 2.08 -5.00
CA ARG A 69 -15.21 3.01 -4.02
C ARG A 69 -13.72 3.28 -4.30
N PHE A 70 -12.97 2.28 -4.72
CA PHE A 70 -11.57 2.46 -5.09
C PHE A 70 -11.44 3.39 -6.30
N GLU A 71 -12.21 3.13 -7.36
CA GLU A 71 -12.21 3.97 -8.55
C GLU A 71 -12.66 5.41 -8.24
N LYS A 72 -13.61 5.56 -7.34
CA LYS A 72 -14.07 6.88 -6.90
C LYS A 72 -12.95 7.64 -6.18
N ASP A 73 -12.25 6.99 -5.26
CA ASP A 73 -11.12 7.61 -4.56
C ASP A 73 -10.03 8.04 -5.54
N ILE A 74 -9.74 7.23 -6.55
CA ILE A 74 -8.79 7.59 -7.61
C ILE A 74 -9.28 8.82 -8.38
N SER A 75 -10.54 8.83 -8.80
CA SER A 75 -11.11 9.93 -9.58
C SER A 75 -11.19 11.24 -8.80
N GLU A 76 -11.31 11.16 -7.48
CA GLU A 76 -11.34 12.32 -6.59
C GLU A 76 -9.94 12.77 -6.12
N ASN A 77 -8.89 12.21 -6.71
CA ASN A 77 -7.51 12.52 -6.39
C ASN A 77 -7.13 12.27 -4.93
N SER A 78 -7.72 11.24 -4.32
CA SER A 78 -7.38 10.84 -2.95
C SER A 78 -5.96 10.31 -2.84
N TYR A 79 -5.39 9.84 -3.95
CA TYR A 79 -4.06 9.24 -4.02
C TYR A 79 -3.15 9.95 -5.00
N HIS A 80 -1.88 10.08 -4.62
CA HIS A 80 -0.80 10.45 -5.52
C HIS A 80 -0.08 9.17 -5.94
N PHE A 81 0.13 8.98 -7.24
CA PHE A 81 0.71 7.77 -7.78
C PHE A 81 2.21 7.92 -8.03
N LEU A 82 2.97 6.90 -7.64
CA LEU A 82 4.35 6.72 -8.09
C LEU A 82 4.40 5.65 -9.17
N GLU A 83 5.18 5.90 -10.20
CA GLU A 83 5.37 4.96 -11.29
C GLU A 83 6.43 3.93 -10.96
N VAL A 84 6.14 2.65 -11.26
CA VAL A 84 7.13 1.58 -11.23
C VAL A 84 7.84 1.58 -12.57
N ASP A 85 8.95 2.30 -12.65
CA ASP A 85 9.80 2.37 -13.83
C ASP A 85 11.00 1.41 -13.72
N ASN A 86 11.88 1.42 -14.71
CA ASN A 86 13.05 0.55 -14.71
C ASN A 86 13.99 0.83 -13.53
N ASN A 87 14.12 2.08 -13.09
CA ASN A 87 14.96 2.42 -11.95
C ASN A 87 14.42 1.79 -10.67
N ILE A 88 13.12 1.76 -10.49
CA ILE A 88 12.47 1.11 -9.35
C ILE A 88 12.68 -0.40 -9.40
N ILE A 89 12.58 -1.02 -10.57
CA ILE A 89 12.83 -2.46 -10.74
C ILE A 89 14.27 -2.81 -10.37
N ILE A 90 15.25 -2.01 -10.80
CA ILE A 90 16.66 -2.22 -10.45
C ILE A 90 16.87 -2.04 -8.94
N ALA A 91 16.28 -1.02 -8.34
CA ALA A 91 16.36 -0.79 -6.90
C ALA A 91 15.75 -1.96 -6.12
N ALA A 92 14.61 -2.49 -6.56
CA ALA A 92 13.95 -3.63 -5.94
C ALA A 92 14.87 -4.88 -5.93
N LYS A 93 15.54 -5.14 -7.05
CA LYS A 93 16.52 -6.22 -7.15
C LYS A 93 17.61 -6.09 -6.09
N ILE A 94 18.16 -4.89 -5.94
CA ILE A 94 19.23 -4.60 -4.97
C ILE A 94 18.71 -4.81 -3.54
N LEU A 95 17.49 -4.39 -3.26
CA LEU A 95 16.88 -4.55 -1.95
C LEU A 95 16.66 -6.02 -1.59
N ILE A 96 16.30 -6.86 -2.55
CA ILE A 96 16.19 -8.31 -2.32
C ILE A 96 17.54 -8.91 -1.96
N LEU A 97 18.63 -8.45 -2.57
CA LEU A 97 19.98 -8.91 -2.20
C LEU A 97 20.34 -8.51 -0.77
N ALA A 98 19.93 -7.32 -0.34
CA ALA A 98 20.18 -6.85 1.02
C ALA A 98 19.23 -7.50 2.05
N HIS A 99 18.02 -7.85 1.64
CA HIS A 99 16.97 -8.43 2.47
C HIS A 99 16.39 -9.66 1.79
N PRO A 100 17.05 -10.83 1.88
CA PRO A 100 16.62 -12.02 1.11
C PRO A 100 15.21 -12.53 1.41
N GLU A 101 14.62 -12.14 2.54
CA GLU A 101 13.25 -12.49 2.92
C GLU A 101 12.18 -11.70 2.14
N LEU A 102 12.55 -10.61 1.46
CA LEU A 102 11.59 -9.81 0.70
C LEU A 102 11.04 -10.57 -0.51
N ARG A 103 9.73 -10.50 -0.69
CA ARG A 103 9.08 -10.96 -1.92
C ARG A 103 9.15 -9.88 -2.99
N THR A 104 8.85 -10.25 -4.24
CA THR A 104 8.94 -9.34 -5.38
C THR A 104 8.14 -8.05 -5.17
N TYR A 105 6.87 -8.14 -4.81
CA TYR A 105 6.03 -6.95 -4.67
C TYR A 105 6.45 -6.10 -3.47
N ASP A 106 6.84 -6.73 -2.37
CA ASP A 106 7.31 -6.01 -1.19
C ASP A 106 8.60 -5.23 -1.48
N SER A 107 9.49 -5.80 -2.30
CA SER A 107 10.71 -5.10 -2.71
C SER A 107 10.40 -3.88 -3.57
N ILE A 108 9.38 -3.97 -4.41
CA ILE A 108 8.92 -2.84 -5.24
C ILE A 108 8.33 -1.75 -4.34
N HIS A 109 7.47 -2.10 -3.40
CA HIS A 109 6.91 -1.14 -2.45
C HIS A 109 8.00 -0.47 -1.62
N LEU A 110 8.99 -1.21 -1.16
CA LEU A 110 10.10 -0.64 -0.40
C LEU A 110 10.92 0.33 -1.27
N ALA A 111 11.19 -0.04 -2.53
CA ALA A 111 11.90 0.83 -3.46
C ALA A 111 11.14 2.14 -3.71
N LEU A 112 9.83 2.06 -3.89
CA LEU A 112 8.98 3.24 -4.08
C LEU A 112 9.00 4.15 -2.84
N ALA A 113 8.88 3.56 -1.65
CA ALA A 113 8.91 4.33 -0.41
C ALA A 113 10.26 5.03 -0.21
N LEU A 114 11.36 4.37 -0.56
CA LEU A 114 12.70 4.96 -0.46
C LEU A 114 12.90 6.12 -1.44
N GLU A 115 12.22 6.13 -2.60
CA GLU A 115 12.20 7.28 -3.51
C GLU A 115 11.67 8.55 -2.84
N LEU A 116 10.83 8.38 -1.82
CA LEU A 116 10.20 9.49 -1.10
C LEU A 116 11.01 9.92 0.13
N SER A 117 12.22 9.42 0.33
CA SER A 117 12.99 9.63 1.56
C SER A 117 13.12 11.10 1.97
N GLU A 118 13.26 12.00 1.01
CA GLU A 118 13.38 13.44 1.29
C GLU A 118 12.12 14.04 1.89
N LEU A 119 10.96 13.42 1.66
CA LEU A 119 9.68 13.84 2.23
C LEU A 119 9.44 13.26 3.62
N ASN A 120 10.35 12.42 4.10
CA ASN A 120 10.24 11.76 5.40
C ASN A 120 8.89 11.05 5.59
N PRO A 121 8.51 10.14 4.69
CA PRO A 121 7.19 9.51 4.71
C PRO A 121 7.07 8.50 5.82
N THR A 122 5.82 8.22 6.21
CA THR A 122 5.49 7.05 7.01
C THR A 122 4.92 5.97 6.09
N VAL A 123 5.51 4.80 6.11
CA VAL A 123 5.00 3.64 5.36
C VAL A 123 3.90 2.99 6.19
N VAL A 124 2.78 2.67 5.58
CA VAL A 124 1.67 1.95 6.21
C VAL A 124 1.59 0.57 5.57
N THR A 125 1.84 -0.46 6.36
CA THR A 125 1.84 -1.85 5.89
C THR A 125 1.39 -2.80 6.99
N SER A 126 0.64 -3.84 6.60
CA SER A 126 0.31 -4.96 7.49
C SER A 126 1.22 -6.16 7.31
N ASP A 127 2.13 -6.09 6.35
CA ASP A 127 3.11 -7.15 6.10
C ASP A 127 4.27 -7.05 7.08
N ILE A 128 4.50 -8.10 7.85
CA ILE A 128 5.53 -8.11 8.92
C ILE A 128 6.93 -7.99 8.35
N ILE A 129 7.20 -8.65 7.24
CA ILE A 129 8.53 -8.63 6.61
C ILE A 129 8.82 -7.23 6.05
N LEU A 130 7.86 -6.64 5.33
CA LEU A 130 8.02 -5.29 4.81
C LEU A 130 8.16 -4.28 5.96
N TYR A 131 7.39 -4.45 7.03
CA TYR A 131 7.50 -3.59 8.22
C TYR A 131 8.93 -3.59 8.76
N LYS A 132 9.51 -4.77 8.96
CA LYS A 132 10.88 -4.91 9.50
C LYS A 132 11.93 -4.36 8.54
N THR A 133 11.77 -4.59 7.25
CA THR A 133 12.74 -4.09 6.26
C THR A 133 12.66 -2.58 6.11
N CYS A 134 11.47 -1.99 6.21
CA CYS A 134 11.33 -0.53 6.28
C CYS A 134 12.09 0.05 7.46
N GLN A 135 11.97 -0.55 8.64
CA GLN A 135 12.73 -0.12 9.81
C GLN A 135 14.23 -0.22 9.58
N SER A 136 14.70 -1.33 9.01
CA SER A 136 16.12 -1.53 8.70
C SER A 136 16.67 -0.47 7.75
N GLU A 137 15.84 0.01 6.81
CA GLU A 137 16.21 1.05 5.86
C GLU A 137 16.03 2.47 6.41
N GLY A 138 15.64 2.62 7.67
CA GLY A 138 15.50 3.92 8.30
C GLY A 138 14.19 4.64 8.02
N LEU A 139 13.20 3.96 7.44
CA LEU A 139 11.89 4.54 7.19
C LEU A 139 11.01 4.46 8.44
N LYS A 140 10.17 5.48 8.64
CA LYS A 140 9.07 5.38 9.59
C LYS A 140 8.04 4.41 9.06
N VAL A 141 7.53 3.55 9.92
CA VAL A 141 6.54 2.54 9.50
C VAL A 141 5.49 2.33 10.57
N VAL A 142 4.26 2.11 10.13
CA VAL A 142 3.10 1.85 10.97
C VAL A 142 2.39 0.62 10.44
N ASN A 143 2.02 -0.28 11.36
CA ASN A 143 1.12 -1.38 11.06
C ASN A 143 -0.28 -0.98 11.54
N PRO A 144 -1.29 -0.89 10.65
CA PRO A 144 -2.62 -0.43 11.04
C PRO A 144 -3.36 -1.39 11.98
N GLU A 145 -2.89 -2.63 12.11
CA GLU A 145 -3.47 -3.61 13.02
C GLU A 145 -2.94 -3.50 14.46
N GLN A 146 -2.02 -2.60 14.69
CA GLN A 146 -1.41 -2.40 16.02
C GLN A 146 -1.76 -1.04 16.63
#